data_43bdcf469f9ccbacd098bd8823e2a8a8
#
_entry.id   43bdcf469f9ccbacd098bd8823e2a8a8
#
_cell.length_a   1.000
_cell.length_b   1.000
_cell.length_c   1.000
_cell.angle_alpha   90.00
_cell.angle_beta   90.00
_cell.angle_gamma   90.00
#
_symmetry.space_group_name_H-M   'P 1'
#
loop_
_entity.id
_entity.type
_entity.pdbx_description
1 polymer ?
#
loop_
_entity_poly.entity_id
_entity_poly.type
_entity_poly.pdbx_seq_one_letter_code
_entity_poly.pdbx_strand_id
1 'polypeptide(L)'
;MSASGKPRVMKIFGDLGSGNCLKVKYTADHLRLPYTWIDVDIMKGETHTPQFLAQFPLGRIPAVEFDDGRRLAESNAIIRYLARGSALLPDDGFVQAKIDELLFWEQYSHEPYIATTRYHIVYLKRSLEEREAWRVERGEAALDLMDRLLAGRGWLVGKTMTVADIALVAYTRLAHQGGFAVASRRNVCAWIARCEEALGLPAANAG
;
A
#
# COMPACT_ATOMS: atom_id res chain seq x y z
N MET A 1 0.28 23.57 12.86
CA MET A 1 -1.04 23.46 13.51
C MET A 1 -2.03 24.29 12.69
N SER A 2 -3.00 23.66 12.03
CA SER A 2 -4.05 24.38 11.27
C SER A 2 -5.22 24.65 12.21
N ALA A 3 -5.64 25.91 12.28
CA ALA A 3 -6.65 26.42 13.21
C ALA A 3 -8.11 26.20 12.75
N SER A 4 -8.44 25.13 12.05
CA SER A 4 -9.83 24.81 11.71
C SER A 4 -10.08 23.32 11.87
N GLY A 5 -10.80 22.94 12.92
CA GLY A 5 -11.17 21.58 13.27
C GLY A 5 -12.23 20.91 12.37
N LYS A 6 -12.29 21.22 11.08
CA LYS A 6 -13.11 20.48 10.13
C LYS A 6 -12.26 19.40 9.47
N PRO A 7 -12.74 18.13 9.37
CA PRO A 7 -12.08 17.13 8.58
C PRO A 7 -11.97 17.63 7.14
N ARG A 8 -10.75 17.63 6.60
CA ARG A 8 -10.51 18.07 5.21
C ARG A 8 -11.08 17.02 4.27
N VAL A 9 -12.02 17.45 3.44
CA VAL A 9 -12.49 16.62 2.33
C VAL A 9 -11.37 16.55 1.29
N MET A 10 -11.06 15.35 0.82
CA MET A 10 -10.06 15.17 -0.22
C MET A 10 -10.63 14.32 -1.36
N LYS A 11 -10.03 14.44 -2.54
CA LYS A 11 -10.25 13.53 -3.67
C LYS A 11 -9.07 12.57 -3.73
N ILE A 12 -9.35 11.28 -3.82
CA ILE A 12 -8.35 10.25 -4.04
C ILE A 12 -8.53 9.74 -5.46
N PHE A 13 -7.54 9.95 -6.30
CA PHE A 13 -7.47 9.43 -7.67
C PHE A 13 -6.78 8.07 -7.62
N GLY A 14 -7.46 7.02 -8.05
CA GLY A 14 -6.92 5.67 -7.91
C GLY A 14 -7.67 4.60 -8.68
N ASP A 15 -7.14 3.37 -8.58
CA ASP A 15 -7.69 2.13 -9.08
C ASP A 15 -7.78 1.14 -7.92
N LEU A 16 -8.97 0.58 -7.66
CA LEU A 16 -9.19 -0.39 -6.57
C LEU A 16 -8.45 -1.72 -6.77
N GLY A 17 -7.96 -2.00 -7.97
CA GLY A 17 -7.06 -3.12 -8.25
C GLY A 17 -5.61 -2.87 -7.85
N SER A 18 -5.21 -1.61 -7.65
CA SER A 18 -3.83 -1.22 -7.31
C SER A 18 -3.58 -1.24 -5.79
N GLY A 19 -2.62 -2.06 -5.34
CA GLY A 19 -2.21 -2.06 -3.93
C GLY A 19 -1.71 -0.70 -3.45
N ASN A 20 -1.00 0.06 -4.29
CA ASN A 20 -0.57 1.42 -3.94
C ASN A 20 -1.76 2.35 -3.67
N CYS A 21 -2.84 2.23 -4.45
CA CYS A 21 -4.07 2.99 -4.21
C CYS A 21 -4.80 2.49 -2.95
N LEU A 22 -4.80 1.17 -2.74
CA LEU A 22 -5.38 0.56 -1.54
C LEU A 22 -4.69 1.00 -0.25
N LYS A 23 -3.37 1.25 -0.24
CA LYS A 23 -2.68 1.83 0.93
C LYS A 23 -3.38 3.13 1.38
N VAL A 24 -3.65 4.02 0.43
CA VAL A 24 -4.28 5.33 0.72
C VAL A 24 -5.71 5.13 1.18
N LYS A 25 -6.46 4.27 0.49
CA LYS A 25 -7.84 3.95 0.85
C LYS A 25 -7.93 3.35 2.26
N TYR A 26 -7.14 2.32 2.57
CA TYR A 26 -7.13 1.68 3.89
C TYR A 26 -6.78 2.65 5.01
N THR A 27 -5.80 3.54 4.77
CA THR A 27 -5.43 4.57 5.74
C THR A 27 -6.58 5.56 5.97
N ALA A 28 -7.20 6.04 4.90
CA ALA A 28 -8.32 7.00 4.99
C ALA A 28 -9.53 6.39 5.68
N ASP A 29 -9.91 5.16 5.33
CA ASP A 29 -11.04 4.43 5.91
C ASP A 29 -10.79 4.16 7.41
N HIS A 30 -9.63 3.64 7.78
CA HIS A 30 -9.27 3.35 9.17
C HIS A 30 -9.32 4.61 10.04
N LEU A 31 -8.82 5.73 9.51
CA LEU A 31 -8.85 7.02 10.20
C LEU A 31 -10.20 7.76 10.06
N ARG A 32 -11.16 7.19 9.35
CA ARG A 32 -12.48 7.78 9.07
C ARG A 32 -12.38 9.18 8.47
N LEU A 33 -11.42 9.38 7.58
CA LEU A 33 -11.24 10.65 6.89
C LEU A 33 -12.25 10.75 5.74
N PRO A 34 -12.95 11.88 5.58
CA PRO A 34 -13.87 12.07 4.47
C PRO A 34 -13.14 12.25 3.16
N TYR A 35 -13.52 11.50 2.14
CA TYR A 35 -12.96 11.63 0.79
C TYR A 35 -13.98 11.29 -0.30
N THR A 36 -13.70 11.75 -1.51
CA THR A 36 -14.34 11.29 -2.73
C THR A 36 -13.34 10.45 -3.51
N TRP A 37 -13.73 9.23 -3.86
CA TRP A 37 -12.92 8.37 -4.73
C TRP A 37 -13.17 8.73 -6.19
N ILE A 38 -12.10 8.91 -6.96
CA ILE A 38 -12.11 9.17 -8.40
C ILE A 38 -11.39 8.01 -9.08
N ASP A 39 -12.14 7.20 -9.80
CA ASP A 39 -11.56 6.10 -10.57
C ASP A 39 -10.69 6.63 -11.71
N VAL A 40 -9.53 6.01 -11.87
CA VAL A 40 -8.56 6.33 -12.93
C VAL A 40 -8.12 5.04 -13.60
N ASP A 41 -8.47 4.87 -14.87
CA ASP A 41 -8.14 3.68 -15.65
C ASP A 41 -6.75 3.82 -16.27
N ILE A 42 -5.76 3.15 -15.63
CA ILE A 42 -4.38 3.15 -16.12
C ILE A 42 -4.22 2.42 -17.45
N MET A 43 -5.10 1.45 -17.75
CA MET A 43 -5.04 0.70 -18.99
C MET A 43 -5.53 1.53 -20.19
N LYS A 44 -6.35 2.55 -19.95
CA LYS A 44 -6.73 3.55 -20.95
C LYS A 44 -5.78 4.73 -21.04
N GLY A 45 -4.72 4.75 -20.23
CA GLY A 45 -3.72 5.82 -20.23
C GLY A 45 -4.22 7.13 -19.60
N GLU A 46 -5.26 7.10 -18.77
CA GLU A 46 -5.86 8.30 -18.17
C GLU A 46 -4.88 9.12 -17.32
N THR A 47 -3.86 8.46 -16.73
CA THR A 47 -2.78 9.13 -15.99
C THR A 47 -1.84 9.94 -16.88
N HIS A 48 -1.86 9.72 -18.19
CA HIS A 48 -0.97 10.40 -19.17
C HIS A 48 -1.71 11.44 -20.01
N THR A 49 -2.97 11.72 -19.70
CA THR A 49 -3.69 12.82 -20.35
C THR A 49 -3.08 14.17 -19.95
N PRO A 50 -3.07 15.19 -20.84
CA PRO A 50 -2.56 16.53 -20.51
C PRO A 50 -3.24 17.10 -19.26
N GLN A 51 -4.53 16.85 -19.09
CA GLN A 51 -5.30 17.32 -17.93
C GLN A 51 -4.83 16.68 -16.62
N PHE A 52 -4.53 15.37 -16.62
CA PHE A 52 -4.04 14.68 -15.42
C PHE A 52 -2.60 15.12 -15.11
N LEU A 53 -1.72 15.17 -16.12
CA LEU A 53 -0.31 15.57 -15.96
C LEU A 53 -0.16 17.01 -15.47
N ALA A 54 -1.05 17.92 -15.88
CA ALA A 54 -1.06 19.29 -15.36
C ALA A 54 -1.35 19.36 -13.85
N GLN A 55 -2.04 18.37 -13.31
CA GLN A 55 -2.36 18.27 -11.87
C GLN A 55 -1.35 17.42 -11.11
N PHE A 56 -0.93 16.31 -11.71
CA PHE A 56 -0.04 15.29 -11.14
C PHE A 56 1.08 14.94 -12.13
N PRO A 57 2.17 15.71 -12.15
CA PRO A 57 3.23 15.58 -13.16
C PRO A 57 3.91 14.21 -13.23
N LEU A 58 3.84 13.41 -12.15
CA LEU A 58 4.39 12.05 -12.12
C LEU A 58 3.61 11.06 -13.01
N GLY A 59 2.37 11.41 -13.43
CA GLY A 59 1.54 10.55 -14.28
C GLY A 59 1.21 9.20 -13.64
N ARG A 60 1.05 9.16 -12.32
CA ARG A 60 0.83 7.92 -11.55
C ARG A 60 -0.29 8.08 -10.53
N ILE A 61 -0.86 6.97 -10.14
CA ILE A 61 -1.81 6.83 -9.03
C ILE A 61 -1.22 5.91 -7.95
N PRO A 62 -1.62 6.12 -6.67
CA PRO A 62 -2.59 7.09 -6.18
C PRO A 62 -2.08 8.52 -6.21
N ALA A 63 -3.01 9.45 -6.32
CA ALA A 63 -2.79 10.87 -6.14
C ALA A 63 -3.93 11.46 -5.33
N VAL A 64 -3.67 12.53 -4.58
CA VAL A 64 -4.66 13.18 -3.71
C VAL A 64 -4.70 14.67 -3.96
N GLU A 65 -5.92 15.23 -4.06
CA GLU A 65 -6.17 16.66 -4.05
C GLU A 65 -6.97 17.01 -2.79
N PHE A 66 -6.45 17.93 -2.00
CA PHE A 66 -7.10 18.43 -0.79
C PHE A 66 -8.02 19.62 -1.11
N ASP A 67 -8.96 19.92 -0.20
CA ASP A 67 -9.93 21.01 -0.32
C ASP A 67 -9.31 22.42 -0.44
N ASP A 68 -8.05 22.56 -0.01
CA ASP A 68 -7.27 23.80 -0.14
C ASP A 68 -6.47 23.87 -1.47
N GLY A 69 -6.69 22.93 -2.38
CA GLY A 69 -6.04 22.85 -3.69
C GLY A 69 -4.62 22.24 -3.67
N ARG A 70 -4.08 21.90 -2.49
CA ARG A 70 -2.79 21.20 -2.42
C ARG A 70 -2.93 19.79 -2.95
N ARG A 71 -1.87 19.31 -3.58
CA ARG A 71 -1.82 17.97 -4.17
C ARG A 71 -0.64 17.19 -3.64
N LEU A 72 -0.81 15.88 -3.54
CA LEU A 72 0.23 14.96 -3.09
C LEU A 72 0.16 13.67 -3.91
N ALA A 73 1.31 13.18 -4.31
CA ALA A 73 1.50 11.88 -4.95
C ALA A 73 2.45 11.02 -4.08
N GLU A 74 2.76 9.81 -4.55
CA GLU A 74 3.50 8.77 -3.84
C GLU A 74 2.70 8.16 -2.68
N SER A 75 2.29 6.91 -2.82
CA SER A 75 1.40 6.24 -1.86
C SER A 75 1.92 6.31 -0.42
N ASN A 76 3.21 6.07 -0.21
CA ASN A 76 3.83 6.09 1.11
C ASN A 76 3.92 7.51 1.70
N ALA A 77 4.14 8.54 0.88
CA ALA A 77 4.09 9.93 1.31
C ALA A 77 2.67 10.34 1.71
N ILE A 78 1.67 9.91 0.92
CA ILE A 78 0.25 10.19 1.20
C ILE A 78 -0.16 9.57 2.53
N ILE A 79 0.07 8.26 2.75
CA ILE A 79 -0.36 7.59 3.99
C ILE A 79 0.34 8.16 5.22
N ARG A 80 1.64 8.51 5.11
CA ARG A 80 2.35 9.21 6.20
C ARG A 80 1.73 10.57 6.51
N TYR A 81 1.35 11.32 5.47
CA TYR A 81 0.71 12.63 5.67
C TYR A 81 -0.65 12.49 6.35
N LEU A 82 -1.47 11.53 5.91
CA LEU A 82 -2.80 11.29 6.46
C LEU A 82 -2.75 10.78 7.91
N ALA A 83 -1.74 9.98 8.25
CA ALA A 83 -1.59 9.36 9.56
C ALA A 83 -0.99 10.27 10.63
N ARG A 84 -0.59 11.50 10.30
CA ARG A 84 0.01 12.44 11.27
C ARG A 84 -0.92 12.71 12.45
N GLY A 85 -0.37 12.57 13.67
CA GLY A 85 -1.12 12.75 14.89
C GLY A 85 -2.09 11.62 15.25
N SER A 86 -1.92 10.45 14.61
CA SER A 86 -2.69 9.24 14.91
C SER A 86 -1.78 8.12 15.42
N ALA A 87 -2.38 7.05 15.95
CA ALA A 87 -1.66 5.85 16.39
C ALA A 87 -0.93 5.12 15.24
N LEU A 88 -1.33 5.33 13.97
CA LEU A 88 -0.68 4.75 12.82
C LEU A 88 0.72 5.34 12.53
N LEU A 89 1.00 6.54 13.07
CA LEU A 89 2.30 7.22 12.95
C LEU A 89 2.65 7.86 14.31
N PRO A 90 3.17 7.08 15.28
CA PRO A 90 3.55 7.57 16.59
C PRO A 90 4.56 8.72 16.53
N ASP A 91 4.55 9.62 17.54
CA ASP A 91 5.42 10.80 17.57
C ASP A 91 6.89 10.49 17.92
N ASP A 92 7.20 9.27 18.37
CA ASP A 92 8.58 8.86 18.64
C ASP A 92 9.42 8.85 17.37
N GLY A 93 10.49 9.65 17.33
CA GLY A 93 11.31 9.84 16.15
C GLY A 93 12.03 8.57 15.67
N PHE A 94 12.42 7.67 16.60
CA PHE A 94 13.06 6.40 16.22
C PHE A 94 12.04 5.42 15.66
N VAL A 95 10.84 5.38 16.24
CA VAL A 95 9.74 4.56 15.69
C VAL A 95 9.36 5.05 14.28
N GLN A 96 9.31 6.37 14.04
CA GLN A 96 9.09 6.92 12.71
C GLN A 96 10.20 6.52 11.72
N ALA A 97 11.46 6.56 12.14
CA ALA A 97 12.57 6.11 11.30
C ALA A 97 12.48 4.61 10.96
N LYS A 98 12.01 3.77 11.90
CA LYS A 98 11.76 2.34 11.63
C LYS A 98 10.58 2.12 10.68
N ILE A 99 9.55 2.94 10.76
CA ILE A 99 8.45 2.96 9.79
C ILE A 99 9.00 3.33 8.41
N ASP A 100 9.78 4.40 8.31
CA ASP A 100 10.36 4.87 7.04
C ASP A 100 11.30 3.86 6.41
N GLU A 101 12.13 3.18 7.22
CA GLU A 101 12.98 2.08 6.77
C GLU A 101 12.15 1.02 6.01
N LEU A 102 10.99 0.64 6.57
CA LEU A 102 10.12 -0.35 5.94
C LEU A 102 9.36 0.21 4.73
N LEU A 103 8.96 1.48 4.74
CA LEU A 103 8.32 2.12 3.59
C LEU A 103 9.28 2.25 2.40
N PHE A 104 10.56 2.57 2.64
CA PHE A 104 11.59 2.60 1.61
C PHE A 104 11.92 1.19 1.11
N TRP A 105 12.05 0.23 2.04
CA TRP A 105 12.28 -1.16 1.68
C TRP A 105 11.11 -1.74 0.86
N GLU A 106 9.89 -1.40 1.20
CA GLU A 106 8.70 -1.82 0.47
C GLU A 106 8.77 -1.37 -0.99
N GLN A 107 9.08 -0.09 -1.25
CA GLN A 107 9.17 0.46 -2.59
C GLN A 107 10.39 -0.04 -3.39
N TYR A 108 11.45 -0.46 -2.73
CA TYR A 108 12.69 -0.88 -3.40
C TYR A 108 12.83 -2.40 -3.52
N SER A 109 12.33 -3.17 -2.53
CA SER A 109 12.61 -4.60 -2.41
C SER A 109 11.40 -5.51 -2.28
N HIS A 110 10.17 -4.98 -2.22
CA HIS A 110 8.94 -5.75 -2.13
C HIS A 110 8.01 -5.45 -3.32
N GLU A 111 7.58 -4.20 -3.47
CA GLU A 111 6.65 -3.76 -4.51
C GLU A 111 7.16 -4.08 -5.92
N PRO A 112 8.43 -3.77 -6.32
CA PRO A 112 8.90 -4.00 -7.68
C PRO A 112 8.85 -5.48 -8.11
N TYR A 113 8.79 -6.39 -7.17
CA TYR A 113 8.76 -7.82 -7.45
C TYR A 113 7.35 -8.38 -7.33
N ILE A 114 6.68 -8.16 -6.22
CA ILE A 114 5.36 -8.73 -5.95
C ILE A 114 4.28 -8.01 -6.75
N ALA A 115 4.25 -6.68 -6.69
CA ALA A 115 3.21 -5.90 -7.38
C ALA A 115 3.38 -5.95 -8.90
N THR A 116 4.62 -5.85 -9.41
CA THR A 116 4.86 -5.91 -10.85
C THR A 116 4.53 -7.30 -11.42
N THR A 117 4.89 -8.38 -10.72
CA THR A 117 4.50 -9.74 -11.15
C THR A 117 2.97 -9.87 -11.17
N ARG A 118 2.31 -9.43 -10.11
CA ARG A 118 0.83 -9.40 -10.07
C ARG A 118 0.25 -8.55 -11.21
N TYR A 119 0.82 -7.39 -11.51
CA TYR A 119 0.38 -6.54 -12.62
C TYR A 119 0.46 -7.28 -13.95
N HIS A 120 1.54 -8.00 -14.23
CA HIS A 120 1.67 -8.79 -15.45
C HIS A 120 0.59 -9.87 -15.56
N ILE A 121 0.25 -10.54 -14.47
CA ILE A 121 -0.77 -11.60 -14.46
C ILE A 121 -2.19 -11.00 -14.51
N VAL A 122 -2.50 -10.04 -13.61
CA VAL A 122 -3.87 -9.57 -13.41
C VAL A 122 -4.29 -8.57 -14.48
N TYR A 123 -3.42 -7.62 -14.86
CA TYR A 123 -3.76 -6.56 -15.81
C TYR A 123 -3.37 -6.92 -17.24
N LEU A 124 -2.15 -7.43 -17.46
CA LEU A 124 -1.67 -7.80 -18.79
C LEU A 124 -2.08 -9.21 -19.22
N LYS A 125 -2.76 -9.97 -18.33
CA LYS A 125 -3.29 -11.33 -18.62
C LYS A 125 -2.22 -12.33 -19.05
N ARG A 126 -0.98 -12.14 -18.59
CA ARG A 126 0.10 -13.11 -18.82
C ARG A 126 -0.11 -14.37 -17.99
N SER A 127 0.43 -15.50 -18.46
CA SER A 127 0.39 -16.74 -17.69
C SER A 127 1.43 -16.77 -16.57
N LEU A 128 1.28 -17.69 -15.61
CA LEU A 128 2.26 -17.84 -14.51
C LEU A 128 3.63 -18.33 -15.01
N GLU A 129 3.67 -19.05 -16.13
CA GLU A 129 4.89 -19.55 -16.76
C GLU A 129 5.73 -18.43 -17.38
N GLU A 130 5.10 -17.30 -17.75
CA GLU A 130 5.79 -16.12 -18.31
C GLU A 130 6.42 -15.23 -17.24
N ARG A 131 6.37 -15.63 -15.96
CA ARG A 131 7.01 -14.84 -14.89
C ARG A 131 8.53 -14.86 -15.03
N GLU A 132 9.14 -13.72 -14.84
CA GLU A 132 10.60 -13.58 -14.83
C GLU A 132 11.18 -14.23 -13.56
N ALA A 133 11.99 -15.27 -13.73
CA ALA A 133 12.53 -16.08 -12.62
C ALA A 133 13.22 -15.22 -11.56
N TRP A 134 14.04 -14.24 -11.96
CA TRP A 134 14.74 -13.35 -11.05
C TRP A 134 13.79 -12.48 -10.20
N ARG A 135 12.63 -12.08 -10.77
CA ARG A 135 11.63 -11.31 -10.06
C ARG A 135 10.86 -12.17 -9.07
N VAL A 136 10.56 -13.40 -9.44
CA VAL A 136 9.95 -14.39 -8.54
C VAL A 136 10.88 -14.66 -7.37
N GLU A 137 12.16 -14.96 -7.62
CA GLU A 137 13.17 -15.22 -6.58
C GLU A 137 13.25 -14.06 -5.58
N ARG A 138 13.32 -12.82 -6.05
CA ARG A 138 13.39 -11.64 -5.18
C ARG A 138 12.09 -11.39 -4.40
N GLY A 139 10.94 -11.65 -5.02
CA GLY A 139 9.65 -11.55 -4.34
C GLY A 139 9.49 -12.59 -3.24
N GLU A 140 9.89 -13.84 -3.50
CA GLU A 140 9.92 -14.91 -2.48
C GLU A 140 10.89 -14.56 -1.34
N ALA A 141 12.08 -14.04 -1.66
CA ALA A 141 13.05 -13.58 -0.65
C ALA A 141 12.50 -12.42 0.20
N ALA A 142 11.71 -11.51 -0.40
CA ALA A 142 11.05 -10.44 0.34
C ALA A 142 10.01 -10.99 1.31
N LEU A 143 9.20 -11.96 0.89
CA LEU A 143 8.23 -12.63 1.77
C LEU A 143 8.93 -13.43 2.89
N ASP A 144 10.07 -14.08 2.61
CA ASP A 144 10.88 -14.78 3.61
C ASP A 144 11.45 -13.81 4.65
N LEU A 145 11.88 -12.62 4.22
CA LEU A 145 12.34 -11.59 5.15
C LEU A 145 11.20 -11.13 6.04
N MET A 146 10.01 -10.87 5.48
CA MET A 146 8.84 -10.50 6.26
C MET A 146 8.47 -11.57 7.28
N ASP A 147 8.51 -12.85 6.91
CA ASP A 147 8.19 -13.94 7.83
C ASP A 147 9.15 -13.99 9.02
N ARG A 148 10.46 -13.76 8.78
CA ARG A 148 11.47 -13.63 9.84
C ARG A 148 11.24 -12.39 10.72
N LEU A 149 10.93 -11.22 10.13
CA LEU A 149 10.69 -9.99 10.88
C LEU A 149 9.47 -10.09 11.78
N LEU A 150 8.47 -10.85 11.38
CA LEU A 150 7.21 -11.05 12.10
C LEU A 150 7.29 -12.18 13.14
N ALA A 151 8.37 -12.96 13.18
CA ALA A 151 8.54 -14.04 14.15
C ALA A 151 8.44 -13.51 15.60
N GLY A 152 7.46 -13.99 16.35
CA GLY A 152 7.19 -13.56 17.73
C GLY A 152 6.62 -12.13 17.86
N ARG A 153 6.20 -11.51 16.75
CA ARG A 153 5.65 -10.14 16.75
C ARG A 153 4.24 -10.10 16.19
N GLY A 154 3.44 -9.18 16.69
CA GLY A 154 2.12 -8.90 16.13
C GLY A 154 2.16 -7.95 14.93
N TRP A 155 3.10 -7.01 14.91
CA TRP A 155 3.20 -5.93 13.96
C TRP A 155 4.66 -5.72 13.52
N LEU A 156 4.85 -5.11 12.36
CA LEU A 156 6.18 -4.86 11.80
C LEU A 156 6.99 -3.86 12.63
N VAL A 157 6.31 -2.84 13.19
CA VAL A 157 6.94 -1.85 14.07
C VAL A 157 6.12 -1.70 15.35
N GLY A 158 6.77 -1.84 16.49
CA GLY A 158 6.14 -1.61 17.80
C GLY A 158 5.12 -2.67 18.19
N LYS A 159 4.06 -2.24 18.89
CA LYS A 159 3.03 -3.11 19.49
C LYS A 159 1.65 -2.94 18.88
N THR A 160 1.47 -1.98 17.99
CA THR A 160 0.20 -1.66 17.32
C THR A 160 0.43 -1.51 15.82
N MET A 161 -0.64 -1.61 15.04
CA MET A 161 -0.59 -1.37 13.60
C MET A 161 -0.06 0.04 13.29
N THR A 162 0.82 0.15 12.30
CA THR A 162 1.37 1.40 11.78
C THR A 162 1.15 1.51 10.27
N VAL A 163 1.49 2.66 9.69
CA VAL A 163 1.45 2.82 8.22
C VAL A 163 2.40 1.86 7.50
N ALA A 164 3.44 1.31 8.16
CA ALA A 164 4.29 0.27 7.58
C ALA A 164 3.50 -1.02 7.33
N ASP A 165 2.64 -1.41 8.29
CA ASP A 165 1.78 -2.58 8.13
C ASP A 165 0.78 -2.35 6.99
N ILE A 166 0.16 -1.18 6.91
CA ILE A 166 -0.78 -0.83 5.82
C ILE A 166 -0.08 -0.85 4.47
N ALA A 167 1.12 -0.30 4.38
CA ALA A 167 1.88 -0.26 3.12
C ALA A 167 2.19 -1.67 2.61
N LEU A 168 2.67 -2.54 3.49
CA LEU A 168 3.09 -3.88 3.11
C LEU A 168 1.92 -4.83 2.89
N VAL A 169 0.84 -4.76 3.71
CA VAL A 169 -0.30 -5.67 3.56
C VAL A 169 -1.05 -5.46 2.26
N ALA A 170 -1.07 -4.24 1.73
CA ALA A 170 -1.83 -3.91 0.52
C ALA A 170 -1.48 -4.81 -0.68
N TYR A 171 -0.21 -5.16 -0.86
CA TYR A 171 0.22 -6.10 -1.90
C TYR A 171 0.47 -7.50 -1.37
N THR A 172 0.95 -7.67 -0.12
CA THR A 172 1.27 -9.01 0.41
C THR A 172 0.05 -9.91 0.47
N ARG A 173 -1.12 -9.38 0.88
CA ARG A 173 -2.38 -10.14 0.89
C ARG A 173 -2.85 -10.57 -0.51
N LEU A 174 -2.40 -9.90 -1.55
CA LEU A 174 -2.72 -10.17 -2.96
C LEU A 174 -1.59 -10.90 -3.70
N ALA A 175 -0.49 -11.24 -3.03
CA ALA A 175 0.69 -11.81 -3.68
C ALA A 175 0.42 -13.17 -4.33
N HIS A 176 -0.54 -13.96 -3.79
CA HIS A 176 -0.99 -15.21 -4.40
C HIS A 176 -1.49 -15.04 -5.83
N GLN A 177 -2.07 -13.88 -6.19
CA GLN A 177 -2.52 -13.58 -7.55
C GLN A 177 -1.35 -13.45 -8.55
N GLY A 178 -0.15 -13.18 -8.05
CA GLY A 178 1.11 -13.24 -8.82
C GLY A 178 1.81 -14.61 -8.73
N GLY A 179 1.17 -15.60 -8.08
CA GLY A 179 1.70 -16.94 -7.92
C GLY A 179 2.80 -17.06 -6.88
N PHE A 180 2.84 -16.19 -5.88
CA PHE A 180 3.76 -16.29 -4.74
C PHE A 180 3.21 -17.19 -3.64
N ALA A 181 4.08 -17.98 -3.02
CA ALA A 181 3.71 -18.99 -2.02
C ALA A 181 3.53 -18.37 -0.62
N VAL A 182 2.52 -17.51 -0.43
CA VAL A 182 2.25 -16.84 0.85
C VAL A 182 1.87 -17.85 1.93
N ALA A 183 1.08 -18.87 1.60
CA ALA A 183 0.52 -19.84 2.54
C ALA A 183 1.59 -20.63 3.33
N SER A 184 2.80 -20.78 2.80
CA SER A 184 3.92 -21.45 3.49
C SER A 184 4.55 -20.61 4.62
N ARG A 185 4.22 -19.31 4.71
CA ARG A 185 4.81 -18.34 5.63
C ARG A 185 3.86 -18.02 6.76
N ARG A 186 3.95 -18.81 7.84
CA ARG A 186 2.98 -18.77 8.95
C ARG A 186 2.87 -17.41 9.64
N ASN A 187 4.02 -16.72 9.83
CA ASN A 187 4.00 -15.41 10.48
C ASN A 187 3.36 -14.35 9.58
N VAL A 188 3.63 -14.39 8.27
CA VAL A 188 3.01 -13.51 7.27
C VAL A 188 1.52 -13.75 7.22
N CYS A 189 1.06 -15.01 7.16
CA CYS A 189 -0.37 -15.34 7.15
C CYS A 189 -1.09 -14.83 8.40
N ALA A 190 -0.52 -15.05 9.59
CA ALA A 190 -1.09 -14.58 10.85
C ALA A 190 -1.13 -13.04 10.93
N TRP A 191 -0.13 -12.37 10.38
CA TRP A 191 -0.07 -10.91 10.30
C TRP A 191 -1.08 -10.35 9.28
N ILE A 192 -1.24 -10.98 8.10
CA ILE A 192 -2.27 -10.60 7.12
C ILE A 192 -3.65 -10.66 7.76
N ALA A 193 -4.01 -11.77 8.41
CA ALA A 193 -5.30 -11.92 9.07
C ALA A 193 -5.54 -10.83 10.12
N ARG A 194 -4.51 -10.47 10.89
CA ARG A 194 -4.58 -9.40 11.90
C ARG A 194 -4.74 -8.01 11.26
N CYS A 195 -4.06 -7.76 10.14
CA CYS A 195 -4.23 -6.52 9.38
C CYS A 195 -5.65 -6.42 8.80
N GLU A 196 -6.17 -7.52 8.24
CA GLU A 196 -7.53 -7.57 7.68
C GLU A 196 -8.58 -7.30 8.75
N GLU A 197 -8.45 -7.91 9.92
CA GLU A 197 -9.34 -7.64 11.07
C GLU A 197 -9.27 -6.16 11.50
N ALA A 198 -8.06 -5.62 11.70
CA ALA A 198 -7.85 -4.25 12.13
C ALA A 198 -8.35 -3.20 11.12
N LEU A 199 -8.32 -3.52 9.83
CA LEU A 199 -8.76 -2.66 8.74
C LEU A 199 -10.21 -2.92 8.30
N GLY A 200 -10.89 -3.91 8.88
CA GLY A 200 -12.25 -4.30 8.49
C GLY A 200 -12.34 -4.84 7.05
N LEU A 201 -11.29 -5.49 6.58
CA LEU A 201 -11.24 -6.05 5.22
C LEU A 201 -11.76 -7.49 5.20
N PRO A 202 -12.37 -7.92 4.10
CA PRO A 202 -12.67 -9.34 3.91
C PRO A 202 -11.37 -10.13 3.85
N ALA A 203 -11.39 -11.37 4.36
CA ALA A 203 -10.24 -12.26 4.25
C ALA A 203 -9.80 -12.39 2.79
N ALA A 204 -8.51 -12.24 2.52
CA ALA A 204 -7.98 -12.59 1.20
C ALA A 204 -8.16 -14.10 1.04
N ASN A 205 -8.86 -14.52 -0.02
CA ASN A 205 -8.91 -15.93 -0.36
C ASN A 205 -7.49 -16.38 -0.63
N ALA A 206 -6.90 -17.08 0.33
CA ALA A 206 -5.69 -17.85 0.09
C ALA A 206 -6.08 -18.98 -0.84
N GLY A 207 -5.81 -18.80 -2.15
CA GLY A 207 -5.96 -19.84 -3.14
C GLY A 207 -4.95 -20.96 -2.91
#